data_8af04e4b02ec5ea3c16aa2a74fd1cbb7
#
_entry.id   8af04e4b02ec5ea3c16aa2a74fd1cbb7
#
_cell.length_a   1.000
_cell.length_b   1.000
_cell.length_c   1.000
_cell.angle_alpha   90.00
_cell.angle_beta   90.00
_cell.angle_gamma   90.00
#
_symmetry.space_group_name_H-M   'P 1'
#
loop_
_entity.id
_entity.type
_entity.pdbx_description
1 polymer ?
#
loop_
_entity_poly.entity_id
_entity_poly.type
_entity_poly.pdbx_seq_one_letter_code
_entity_poly.pdbx_strand_id
1 'polypeptide(L)'
;MCVRYYRERLFPIFGRKLTSDDGDAIYDYEMECEEAMELNYRNVNGYLLPELEYKSGEQMTQLGKYGFLRRDYLKNHKRAKYQVMLLQDTIGEHLLEIDQSARKREEIILRELEKSDPLPEKGVDQMAWVRAANKHRAIAEEIILEELIYV
;
A
#
# COMPACT_ATOMS: atom_id res chain seq x y z
N MET A 1 -19.92 -11.90 32.28
CA MET A 1 -19.30 -13.22 32.61
C MET A 1 -18.28 -13.69 31.61
N CYS A 2 -17.72 -12.81 30.76
CA CYS A 2 -16.74 -13.15 29.72
C CYS A 2 -15.30 -12.70 30.02
N VAL A 3 -15.02 -12.10 31.17
CA VAL A 3 -13.71 -11.47 31.43
C VAL A 3 -12.69 -12.44 32.05
N ARG A 4 -13.10 -13.62 32.46
CA ARG A 4 -12.22 -14.56 33.21
C ARG A 4 -11.49 -15.59 32.33
N TYR A 5 -11.87 -15.79 31.08
CA TYR A 5 -11.32 -16.87 30.24
C TYR A 5 -10.11 -16.48 29.39
N TYR A 6 -9.86 -15.18 29.21
CA TYR A 6 -8.73 -14.70 28.43
C TYR A 6 -7.46 -14.37 29.24
N ARG A 7 -7.51 -14.56 30.57
CA ARG A 7 -6.45 -14.13 31.49
C ARG A 7 -5.22 -15.02 31.51
N GLU A 8 -5.25 -16.22 30.94
CA GLU A 8 -4.18 -17.20 31.12
C GLU A 8 -3.39 -17.60 29.88
N ARG A 9 -3.72 -17.11 28.68
CA ARG A 9 -3.07 -17.57 27.44
C ARG A 9 -2.37 -16.53 26.57
N LEU A 10 -2.45 -15.25 26.88
CA LEU A 10 -1.72 -14.22 26.15
C LEU A 10 -0.70 -13.56 27.08
N PHE A 11 0.42 -14.20 27.24
CA PHE A 11 1.59 -13.69 27.92
C PHE A 11 2.31 -12.61 27.12
N PRO A 12 3.07 -11.74 27.80
CA PRO A 12 3.10 -10.31 27.58
C PRO A 12 4.27 -9.94 26.67
N ILE A 13 4.00 -9.23 25.60
CA ILE A 13 5.09 -8.64 24.83
C ILE A 13 5.31 -7.15 25.20
N PHE A 14 4.34 -6.49 25.82
CA PHE A 14 4.48 -5.08 26.25
C PHE A 14 3.70 -4.81 27.55
N GLY A 15 4.35 -4.91 28.69
CA GLY A 15 3.86 -4.41 29.96
C GLY A 15 5.01 -3.96 30.85
N ARG A 16 4.96 -2.74 31.42
CA ARG A 16 5.90 -2.31 32.46
C ARG A 16 5.60 -3.08 33.74
N LYS A 17 6.62 -3.76 34.27
CA LYS A 17 6.54 -4.43 35.55
C LYS A 17 6.63 -3.37 36.66
N LEU A 18 5.54 -3.16 37.38
CA LEU A 18 5.54 -2.40 38.63
C LEU A 18 5.56 -3.42 39.78
N THR A 19 6.48 -3.26 40.72
CA THR A 19 6.53 -4.06 41.94
C THR A 19 5.81 -3.30 43.04
N SER A 20 4.81 -3.93 43.67
CA SER A 20 4.22 -3.42 44.93
C SER A 20 5.15 -3.75 46.09
N ASP A 21 5.00 -3.02 47.20
CA ASP A 21 5.79 -3.25 48.45
C ASP A 21 5.62 -4.65 49.03
N ASP A 22 4.57 -5.39 48.64
CA ASP A 22 4.28 -6.77 49.07
C ASP A 22 4.86 -7.84 48.14
N GLY A 23 5.63 -7.48 47.13
CA GLY A 23 6.33 -8.40 46.23
C GLY A 23 5.45 -9.01 45.09
N ASP A 24 4.17 -8.71 45.04
CA ASP A 24 3.30 -9.17 43.96
C ASP A 24 3.42 -8.28 42.72
N ALA A 25 3.60 -8.89 41.56
CA ALA A 25 3.68 -8.19 40.29
C ALA A 25 2.29 -7.73 39.84
N ILE A 26 2.03 -6.43 39.97
CA ILE A 26 0.82 -5.81 39.43
C ILE A 26 1.15 -5.32 38.02
N TYR A 27 0.43 -5.86 37.04
CA TYR A 27 0.51 -5.39 35.66
C TYR A 27 -0.67 -4.42 35.44
N ASP A 28 -0.36 -3.14 35.37
CA ASP A 28 -1.34 -2.12 35.00
C ASP A 28 -1.49 -2.15 33.48
N TYR A 29 -2.60 -2.73 33.02
CA TYR A 29 -3.02 -2.64 31.63
C TYR A 29 -4.01 -1.47 31.54
N GLU A 30 -3.49 -0.28 31.38
CA GLU A 30 -4.27 0.76 30.73
C GLU A 30 -4.48 0.32 29.27
N MET A 31 -5.44 -0.57 29.07
CA MET A 31 -6.04 -0.73 27.78
C MET A 31 -6.86 0.55 27.58
N GLU A 32 -6.28 1.53 26.90
CA GLU A 32 -7.09 2.51 26.20
C GLU A 32 -8.02 1.66 25.31
N CYS A 33 -9.27 1.53 25.74
CA CYS A 33 -10.33 1.07 24.85
C CYS A 33 -10.42 2.15 23.78
N GLU A 34 -9.67 1.99 22.69
CA GLU A 34 -9.96 2.69 21.46
C GLU A 34 -11.46 2.54 21.25
N GLU A 35 -12.13 3.66 21.03
CA GLU A 35 -13.59 3.76 20.88
C GLU A 35 -14.08 2.57 20.05
N ALA A 36 -14.89 1.73 20.68
CA ALA A 36 -15.46 0.57 20.00
C ALA A 36 -16.18 1.11 18.76
N MET A 37 -15.67 0.80 17.58
CA MET A 37 -16.31 1.20 16.33
C MET A 37 -17.74 0.70 16.37
N GLU A 38 -18.71 1.62 16.48
CA GLU A 38 -20.13 1.30 16.38
C GLU A 38 -20.39 0.84 14.94
N LEU A 39 -20.52 -0.47 14.75
CA LEU A 39 -20.85 -1.05 13.46
C LEU A 39 -22.34 -0.86 13.21
N ASN A 40 -22.68 -0.05 12.24
CA ASN A 40 -24.04 0.07 11.72
C ASN A 40 -24.35 -1.11 10.79
N TYR A 41 -25.57 -1.65 10.91
CA TYR A 41 -26.00 -2.77 10.09
C TYR A 41 -27.20 -2.37 9.25
N ARG A 42 -27.16 -2.71 7.96
CA ARG A 42 -28.29 -2.57 7.03
C ARG A 42 -28.92 -3.93 6.78
N ASN A 43 -30.26 -4.00 6.88
CA ASN A 43 -31.01 -5.22 6.58
C ASN A 43 -31.23 -5.33 5.06
N VAL A 44 -30.69 -6.38 4.44
CA VAL A 44 -30.89 -6.69 3.02
C VAL A 44 -31.47 -8.10 2.93
N ASN A 45 -32.72 -8.20 2.52
CA ASN A 45 -33.42 -9.48 2.36
C ASN A 45 -33.40 -10.38 3.61
N GLY A 46 -33.47 -9.79 4.80
CA GLY A 46 -33.44 -10.52 6.08
C GLY A 46 -32.04 -10.79 6.64
N TYR A 47 -30.99 -10.40 5.95
CA TYR A 47 -29.60 -10.51 6.41
C TYR A 47 -29.10 -9.15 6.87
N LEU A 48 -28.48 -9.13 8.06
CA LEU A 48 -27.82 -7.93 8.59
C LEU A 48 -26.40 -7.84 8.00
N LEU A 49 -26.19 -6.88 7.10
CA LEU A 49 -24.90 -6.58 6.53
C LEU A 49 -24.29 -5.38 7.25
N PRO A 50 -23.06 -5.48 7.77
CA PRO A 50 -22.39 -4.34 8.36
C PRO A 50 -22.07 -3.28 7.31
N GLU A 51 -22.31 -2.01 7.62
CA GLU A 51 -21.92 -0.87 6.78
C GLU A 51 -20.44 -0.57 7.03
N LEU A 52 -19.58 -1.23 6.28
CA LEU A 52 -18.13 -1.01 6.34
C LEU A 52 -17.74 0.02 5.27
N GLU A 53 -17.17 1.12 5.70
CA GLU A 53 -16.54 2.10 4.80
C GLU A 53 -15.08 1.72 4.58
N TYR A 54 -14.73 1.57 3.30
CA TYR A 54 -13.37 1.23 2.89
C TYR A 54 -12.74 2.43 2.17
N LYS A 55 -11.88 3.17 2.88
CA LYS A 55 -11.26 4.41 2.39
C LYS A 55 -10.38 4.20 1.15
N SER A 56 -9.66 3.09 1.11
CA SER A 56 -8.81 2.76 -0.05
C SER A 56 -9.58 2.54 -1.34
N GLY A 57 -10.90 2.29 -1.29
CA GLY A 57 -11.74 2.11 -2.47
C GLY A 57 -11.78 3.35 -3.37
N GLU A 58 -11.90 4.53 -2.78
CA GLU A 58 -11.90 5.80 -3.51
C GLU A 58 -10.52 6.10 -4.12
N GLN A 59 -9.45 5.81 -3.39
CA GLN A 59 -8.08 6.01 -3.84
C GLN A 59 -7.73 5.09 -5.01
N MET A 60 -8.28 3.88 -5.05
CA MET A 60 -8.06 2.93 -6.15
C MET A 60 -8.63 3.41 -7.49
N THR A 61 -9.61 4.29 -7.51
CA THR A 61 -10.14 4.88 -8.76
C THR A 61 -9.17 5.86 -9.42
N GLN A 62 -8.23 6.41 -8.64
CA GLN A 62 -7.25 7.39 -9.10
C GLN A 62 -5.90 6.75 -9.47
N LEU A 63 -5.77 5.43 -9.34
CA LEU A 63 -4.54 4.72 -9.66
C LEU A 63 -4.19 4.79 -11.15
N GLY A 64 -2.91 5.07 -11.41
CA GLY A 64 -2.35 4.98 -12.75
C GLY A 64 -1.75 3.61 -13.07
N LYS A 65 -1.10 3.52 -14.23
CA LYS A 65 -0.49 2.28 -14.77
C LYS A 65 0.42 1.59 -13.73
N TYR A 66 1.34 2.33 -13.14
CA TYR A 66 2.33 1.78 -12.22
C TYR A 66 1.73 1.29 -10.90
N GLY A 67 0.71 1.98 -10.39
CA GLY A 67 -0.04 1.53 -9.22
C GLY A 67 -0.75 0.20 -9.44
N PHE A 68 -1.38 -0.01 -10.60
CA PHE A 68 -2.00 -1.29 -10.94
C PHE A 68 -0.97 -2.41 -11.07
N LEU A 69 0.17 -2.17 -11.71
CA LEU A 69 1.24 -3.16 -11.83
C LEU A 69 1.79 -3.56 -10.44
N ARG A 70 2.00 -2.60 -9.56
CA ARG A 70 2.43 -2.88 -8.17
C ARG A 70 1.40 -3.69 -7.40
N ARG A 71 0.12 -3.36 -7.52
CA ARG A 71 -0.97 -4.12 -6.90
C ARG A 71 -0.96 -5.58 -7.35
N ASP A 72 -0.86 -5.82 -8.65
CA ASP A 72 -0.88 -7.16 -9.22
C ASP A 72 0.37 -7.96 -8.80
N TYR A 73 1.53 -7.31 -8.72
CA TYR A 73 2.74 -7.91 -8.18
C TYR A 73 2.59 -8.33 -6.72
N LEU A 74 2.10 -7.43 -5.85
CA LEU A 74 1.86 -7.73 -4.45
C LEU A 74 0.86 -8.87 -4.27
N LYS A 75 -0.22 -8.87 -5.04
CA LYS A 75 -1.27 -9.90 -5.00
C LYS A 75 -0.74 -11.29 -5.39
N ASN A 76 0.15 -11.36 -6.37
CA ASN A 76 0.64 -12.62 -6.91
C ASN A 76 1.88 -13.14 -6.17
N HIS A 77 2.81 -12.27 -5.79
CA HIS A 77 4.12 -12.64 -5.25
C HIS A 77 4.27 -12.37 -3.76
N LYS A 78 3.59 -11.35 -3.20
CA LYS A 78 3.71 -10.96 -1.79
C LYS A 78 2.34 -10.96 -1.09
N ARG A 79 1.61 -12.07 -1.19
CA ARG A 79 0.22 -12.19 -0.70
C ARG A 79 0.03 -11.79 0.77
N ALA A 80 0.94 -12.20 1.64
CA ALA A 80 0.85 -11.86 3.05
C ALA A 80 0.92 -10.34 3.29
N LYS A 81 1.87 -9.66 2.64
CA LYS A 81 2.00 -8.20 2.71
C LYS A 81 0.76 -7.51 2.15
N TYR A 82 0.25 -8.00 1.01
CA TYR A 82 -0.97 -7.48 0.40
C TYR A 82 -2.17 -7.56 1.34
N GLN A 83 -2.37 -8.72 2.00
CA GLN A 83 -3.48 -8.93 2.94
C GLN A 83 -3.38 -8.05 4.18
N VAL A 84 -2.17 -7.90 4.76
CA VAL A 84 -1.95 -7.02 5.91
C VAL A 84 -2.28 -5.56 5.55
N MET A 85 -1.81 -5.07 4.40
CA MET A 85 -2.11 -3.70 3.96
C MET A 85 -3.60 -3.49 3.65
N LEU A 86 -4.30 -4.53 3.20
CA LEU A 86 -5.75 -4.53 3.00
C LEU A 86 -6.50 -4.42 4.32
N LEU A 87 -6.10 -5.20 5.34
CA LEU A 87 -6.72 -5.18 6.68
C LEU A 87 -6.47 -3.84 7.41
N GLN A 88 -5.31 -3.22 7.17
CA GLN A 88 -4.96 -1.92 7.73
C GLN A 88 -5.52 -0.74 6.93
N ASP A 89 -6.20 -0.99 5.82
CA ASP A 89 -6.69 0.03 4.88
C ASP A 89 -5.62 1.02 4.36
N THR A 90 -4.36 0.58 4.31
CA THR A 90 -3.21 1.39 3.87
C THR A 90 -2.81 1.15 2.42
N ILE A 91 -3.44 0.18 1.75
CA ILE A 91 -3.04 -0.25 0.41
C ILE A 91 -3.24 0.85 -0.63
N GLY A 92 -4.35 1.61 -0.57
CA GLY A 92 -4.64 2.67 -1.53
C GLY A 92 -3.58 3.77 -1.52
N GLU A 93 -3.21 4.22 -0.32
CA GLU A 93 -2.17 5.24 -0.12
C GLU A 93 -0.81 4.77 -0.64
N HIS A 94 -0.40 3.55 -0.28
CA HIS A 94 0.85 2.96 -0.76
C HIS A 94 0.92 2.86 -2.30
N LEU A 95 -0.17 2.45 -2.94
CA LEU A 95 -0.20 2.32 -4.40
C LEU A 95 -0.17 3.67 -5.10
N LEU A 96 -0.83 4.70 -4.56
CA LEU A 96 -0.77 6.07 -5.08
C LEU A 96 0.64 6.67 -4.93
N GLU A 97 1.30 6.45 -3.80
CA GLU A 97 2.67 6.90 -3.57
C GLU A 97 3.65 6.29 -4.59
N ILE A 98 3.53 4.98 -4.83
CA ILE A 98 4.34 4.28 -5.85
C ILE A 98 4.06 4.82 -7.25
N ASP A 99 2.79 5.02 -7.62
CA ASP A 99 2.44 5.56 -8.95
C ASP A 99 3.01 6.96 -9.18
N GLN A 100 2.94 7.84 -8.18
CA GLN A 100 3.52 9.17 -8.24
C GLN A 100 5.05 9.15 -8.32
N SER A 101 5.69 8.29 -7.53
CA SER A 101 7.14 8.12 -7.52
C SER A 101 7.64 7.57 -8.85
N ALA A 102 6.94 6.60 -9.42
CA ALA A 102 7.24 6.02 -10.71
C ALA A 102 7.15 7.06 -11.85
N ARG A 103 6.11 7.88 -11.86
CA ARG A 103 5.97 8.97 -12.86
C ARG A 103 7.08 10.01 -12.77
N LYS A 104 7.43 10.41 -11.55
CA LYS A 104 8.57 11.35 -11.36
C LYS A 104 9.89 10.74 -11.83
N ARG A 105 10.09 9.45 -11.56
CA ARG A 105 11.28 8.73 -12.00
C ARG A 105 11.34 8.60 -13.53
N GLU A 106 10.19 8.31 -14.16
CA GLU A 106 10.05 8.26 -15.62
C GLU A 106 10.50 9.57 -16.29
N GLU A 107 10.04 10.71 -15.78
CA GLU A 107 10.44 12.01 -16.31
C GLU A 107 11.95 12.26 -16.20
N ILE A 108 12.56 11.87 -15.08
CA ILE A 108 14.01 12.03 -14.88
C ILE A 108 14.78 11.19 -15.88
N ILE A 109 14.44 9.88 -16.02
CA ILE A 109 15.11 8.95 -16.93
C ILE A 109 14.95 9.41 -18.37
N LEU A 110 13.76 9.84 -18.79
CA LEU A 110 13.54 10.36 -20.15
C LEU A 110 14.40 11.58 -20.44
N ARG A 111 14.53 12.52 -19.51
CA ARG A 111 15.42 13.70 -19.66
C ARG A 111 16.89 13.32 -19.75
N GLU A 112 17.33 12.29 -19.04
CA GLU A 112 18.70 11.78 -19.10
C GLU A 112 18.96 11.10 -20.44
N LEU A 113 18.01 10.29 -20.92
CA LEU A 113 18.09 9.64 -22.22
C LEU A 113 18.10 10.64 -23.39
N GLU A 114 17.27 11.69 -23.33
CA GLU A 114 17.26 12.75 -24.33
C GLU A 114 18.59 13.52 -24.43
N LYS A 115 19.32 13.63 -23.30
CA LYS A 115 20.65 14.26 -23.29
C LYS A 115 21.73 13.35 -23.89
N SER A 116 21.63 12.04 -23.63
CA SER A 116 22.63 11.05 -24.10
C SER A 116 22.39 10.59 -25.54
N ASP A 117 21.14 10.45 -25.93
CA ASP A 117 20.70 9.99 -27.26
C ASP A 117 19.59 10.94 -27.76
N PRO A 118 19.96 12.12 -28.34
CA PRO A 118 18.97 13.12 -28.74
C PRO A 118 18.04 12.59 -29.83
N LEU A 119 16.74 12.91 -29.67
CA LEU A 119 15.72 12.49 -30.63
C LEU A 119 15.97 13.13 -32.00
N PRO A 120 15.81 12.39 -33.12
CA PRO A 120 15.92 12.95 -34.46
C PRO A 120 14.83 14.01 -34.71
N GLU A 121 15.07 14.90 -35.64
CA GLU A 121 14.16 15.99 -35.94
C GLU A 121 12.85 15.47 -36.54
N LYS A 122 11.74 15.72 -35.83
CA LYS A 122 10.40 15.23 -36.20
C LYS A 122 9.92 15.68 -37.58
N GLY A 123 10.42 16.84 -38.05
CA GLY A 123 10.08 17.40 -39.36
C GLY A 123 10.77 16.70 -40.54
N VAL A 124 11.91 16.04 -40.31
CA VAL A 124 12.69 15.37 -41.36
C VAL A 124 12.31 13.91 -41.51
N ASP A 125 12.27 13.18 -40.41
CA ASP A 125 11.86 11.77 -40.40
C ASP A 125 10.98 11.44 -39.17
N GLN A 126 9.67 11.51 -39.37
CA GLN A 126 8.68 11.23 -38.34
C GLN A 126 8.78 9.79 -37.81
N MET A 127 9.05 8.83 -38.68
CA MET A 127 9.13 7.41 -38.29
C MET A 127 10.39 7.11 -37.46
N ALA A 128 11.52 7.74 -37.79
CA ALA A 128 12.73 7.63 -36.97
C ALA A 128 12.52 8.26 -35.58
N TRP A 129 11.85 9.43 -35.53
CA TRP A 129 11.50 10.07 -34.27
C TRP A 129 10.61 9.17 -33.38
N VAL A 130 9.53 8.57 -33.94
CA VAL A 130 8.63 7.67 -33.23
C VAL A 130 9.37 6.45 -32.68
N ARG A 131 10.26 5.84 -33.47
CA ARG A 131 11.07 4.69 -33.05
C ARG A 131 11.99 5.06 -31.88
N ALA A 132 12.70 6.19 -31.98
CA ALA A 132 13.58 6.65 -30.91
C ALA A 132 12.81 6.97 -29.62
N ALA A 133 11.68 7.68 -29.72
CA ALA A 133 10.83 7.99 -28.57
C ALA A 133 10.26 6.73 -27.89
N ASN A 134 9.84 5.72 -28.67
CA ASN A 134 9.37 4.46 -28.12
C ASN A 134 10.50 3.65 -27.48
N LYS A 135 11.71 3.68 -28.04
CA LYS A 135 12.91 3.06 -27.45
C LYS A 135 13.20 3.68 -26.06
N HIS A 136 13.21 5.02 -25.95
CA HIS A 136 13.46 5.70 -24.67
C HIS A 136 12.38 5.35 -23.63
N ARG A 137 11.10 5.30 -24.04
CA ARG A 137 10.02 4.86 -23.14
C ARG A 137 10.18 3.43 -22.66
N ALA A 138 10.53 2.51 -23.55
CA ALA A 138 10.73 1.12 -23.18
C ALA A 138 11.86 0.94 -22.16
N ILE A 139 12.99 1.65 -22.36
CA ILE A 139 14.12 1.64 -21.42
C ILE A 139 13.69 2.23 -20.07
N ALA A 140 13.00 3.37 -20.06
CA ALA A 140 12.52 3.99 -18.83
C ALA A 140 11.56 3.09 -18.07
N GLU A 141 10.63 2.44 -18.78
CA GLU A 141 9.67 1.50 -18.19
C GLU A 141 10.36 0.28 -17.57
N GLU A 142 11.35 -0.31 -18.24
CA GLU A 142 12.12 -1.45 -17.75
C GLU A 142 12.83 -1.11 -16.43
N ILE A 143 13.52 0.03 -16.38
CA ILE A 143 14.19 0.50 -15.16
C ILE A 143 13.20 0.69 -14.00
N ILE A 144 12.04 1.32 -14.25
CA ILE A 144 11.01 1.55 -13.21
C ILE A 144 10.43 0.24 -12.72
N LEU A 145 10.19 -0.72 -13.60
CA LEU A 145 9.68 -2.02 -13.21
C LEU A 145 10.63 -2.75 -12.27
N GLU A 146 11.92 -2.68 -12.52
CA GLU A 146 12.93 -3.31 -11.67
C GLU A 146 13.16 -2.54 -10.36
N GLU A 147 13.24 -1.21 -10.40
CA GLU A 147 13.54 -0.38 -9.23
C GLU A 147 12.37 -0.26 -8.25
N LEU A 148 11.14 -0.12 -8.74
CA LEU A 148 9.98 0.26 -7.92
C LEU A 148 8.86 -0.78 -7.88
N ILE A 149 8.63 -1.51 -8.96
CA ILE A 149 7.46 -2.37 -9.07
C ILE A 149 7.74 -3.79 -8.56
N TYR A 150 8.86 -4.37 -8.84
CA TYR A 150 9.18 -5.77 -8.53
C TYR A 150 10.04 -5.96 -7.25
N VAL A 151 10.12 -4.96 -6.42
CA VAL A 151 10.88 -4.97 -5.13
C VAL A 151 10.05 -5.44 -3.90
#